data_a333007fc89b03b7bb79f7a481283439
#
_entry.id   a333007fc89b03b7bb79f7a481283439
#
_cell.length_a   1.000
_cell.length_b   1.000
_cell.length_c   1.000
_cell.angle_alpha   90.00
_cell.angle_beta   90.00
_cell.angle_gamma   90.00
#
_symmetry.space_group_name_H-M   'P 1'
#
loop_
_entity.id
_entity.type
_entity.pdbx_description
1 polymer ?
#
loop_
_entity_poly.entity_id
_entity_poly.type
_entity_poly.pdbx_seq_one_letter_code
_entity_poly.pdbx_strand_id
1 'polypeptide(L)'
;PGDIFYIHAKLLERAAMLKKGGSLTALPIVETLAGDVSSYIPTNIISITDGQIYLESQLFNSSIRPAINAGLSVSRVGGDAQNAVMKKIAGSLKIALAQYREIASFSQLSSDLDPVTKAQLERGKKIVEILKQERVSPVSIPSQIILFYAVSNSFLDNIAIEDLKIFENRVIELIDGEGDLKDKLVTSNKLTDELIT
;
A
#
# COMPACT_ATOMS: atom_id res chain seq x y z
N PRO A 1 -1.37 -21.01 28.35
CA PRO A 1 -1.25 -20.11 27.17
C PRO A 1 -0.05 -20.46 26.26
N GLY A 2 1.07 -20.99 26.79
CA GLY A 2 2.26 -21.34 26.02
C GLY A 2 2.03 -22.37 24.93
N ASP A 3 1.10 -23.27 25.11
CA ASP A 3 0.74 -24.28 24.11
C ASP A 3 0.13 -23.68 22.85
N ILE A 4 -0.65 -22.61 22.98
CA ILE A 4 -1.28 -21.94 21.85
C ILE A 4 -0.21 -21.32 20.94
N PHE A 5 0.77 -20.62 21.50
CA PHE A 5 1.90 -20.07 20.77
C PHE A 5 2.67 -21.17 20.02
N TYR A 6 3.00 -22.26 20.72
CA TYR A 6 3.73 -23.38 20.12
C TYR A 6 2.98 -24.02 18.96
N ILE A 7 1.68 -24.26 19.12
CA ILE A 7 0.86 -24.87 18.06
C ILE A 7 0.77 -23.94 16.83
N HIS A 8 0.54 -22.64 17.05
CA HIS A 8 0.51 -21.66 15.95
C HIS A 8 1.87 -21.58 15.25
N ALA A 9 2.98 -21.51 15.99
CA ALA A 9 4.32 -21.49 15.42
C ALA A 9 4.59 -22.75 14.59
N LYS A 10 4.29 -23.93 15.12
CA LYS A 10 4.46 -25.21 14.44
C LYS A 10 3.59 -25.31 13.17
N LEU A 11 2.38 -24.78 13.18
CA LEU A 11 1.50 -24.76 12.02
C LEU A 11 2.04 -23.83 10.93
N LEU A 12 2.43 -22.60 11.30
CA LEU A 12 2.93 -21.59 10.36
C LEU A 12 4.31 -21.90 9.81
N GLU A 13 5.15 -22.65 10.55
CA GLU A 13 6.44 -23.13 10.06
C GLU A 13 6.32 -24.06 8.83
N ARG A 14 5.13 -24.57 8.54
CA ARG A 14 4.86 -25.35 7.30
C ARG A 14 4.93 -24.46 6.05
N ALA A 15 4.71 -23.14 6.19
CA ALA A 15 4.89 -22.20 5.09
C ALA A 15 6.38 -22.01 4.82
N ALA A 16 6.82 -22.45 3.65
CA ALA A 16 8.22 -22.42 3.28
C ALA A 16 8.40 -22.52 1.75
N MET A 17 9.58 -22.14 1.29
CA MET A 17 10.05 -22.42 -0.06
C MET A 17 11.03 -23.57 -0.05
N LEU A 18 10.78 -24.58 -0.86
CA LEU A 18 11.62 -25.77 -0.93
C LEU A 18 12.81 -25.57 -1.88
N LYS A 19 13.98 -26.11 -1.53
CA LYS A 19 15.19 -26.06 -2.37
C LYS A 19 15.01 -26.68 -3.76
N LYS A 20 14.13 -27.68 -3.88
CA LYS A 20 13.83 -28.37 -5.16
C LYS A 20 12.70 -27.74 -5.95
N GLY A 21 12.24 -26.57 -5.55
CA GLY A 21 11.09 -25.88 -6.12
C GLY A 21 9.78 -26.15 -5.36
N GLY A 22 8.81 -25.26 -5.55
CA GLY A 22 7.55 -25.23 -4.83
C GLY A 22 7.62 -24.39 -3.56
N SER A 23 6.53 -23.66 -3.29
CA SER A 23 6.38 -22.83 -2.09
C SER A 23 4.98 -22.91 -1.53
N LEU A 24 4.86 -22.73 -0.23
CA LEU A 24 3.61 -22.60 0.49
C LEU A 24 3.59 -21.28 1.22
N THR A 25 2.61 -20.43 0.93
CA THR A 25 2.37 -19.17 1.63
C THR A 25 1.17 -19.33 2.56
N ALA A 26 1.33 -18.99 3.82
CA ALA A 26 0.25 -18.96 4.80
C ALA A 26 -0.20 -17.50 5.02
N LEU A 27 -1.51 -17.27 4.95
CA LEU A 27 -2.15 -15.98 5.24
C LEU A 27 -3.12 -16.17 6.41
N PRO A 28 -2.65 -16.20 7.66
CA PRO A 28 -3.52 -16.33 8.82
C PRO A 28 -4.36 -15.05 9.00
N ILE A 29 -5.66 -15.24 9.24
CA ILE A 29 -6.60 -14.15 9.52
C ILE A 29 -6.91 -14.20 11.02
N VAL A 30 -6.66 -13.07 11.69
CA VAL A 30 -6.87 -12.95 13.13
C VAL A 30 -7.80 -11.78 13.41
N GLU A 31 -8.84 -12.04 14.20
CA GLU A 31 -9.73 -11.00 14.69
C GLU A 31 -9.12 -10.27 15.88
N THR A 32 -9.29 -8.95 15.90
CA THR A 32 -8.93 -8.10 17.04
C THR A 32 -10.18 -7.53 17.67
N LEU A 33 -10.27 -7.53 18.99
CA LEU A 33 -11.37 -6.88 19.70
C LEU A 33 -11.10 -5.38 19.75
N ALA A 34 -12.02 -4.58 19.21
CA ALA A 34 -11.92 -3.11 19.17
C ALA A 34 -10.59 -2.58 18.57
N GLY A 35 -9.93 -3.33 17.69
CA GLY A 35 -8.65 -2.95 17.09
C GLY A 35 -7.43 -3.19 17.99
N ASP A 36 -7.59 -3.86 19.14
CA ASP A 36 -6.49 -4.14 20.06
C ASP A 36 -5.59 -5.27 19.52
N VAL A 37 -4.44 -4.89 18.97
CA VAL A 37 -3.39 -5.82 18.51
C VAL A 37 -2.45 -6.28 19.63
N SER A 38 -2.56 -5.70 20.82
CA SER A 38 -1.71 -6.05 21.98
C SER A 38 -2.18 -7.29 22.72
N SER A 39 -3.38 -7.79 22.39
CA SER A 39 -3.92 -9.00 22.97
C SER A 39 -3.11 -10.24 22.58
N TYR A 40 -3.29 -11.32 23.35
CA TYR A 40 -2.39 -12.49 23.32
C TYR A 40 -2.26 -13.17 21.94
N ILE A 41 -3.37 -13.44 21.24
CA ILE A 41 -3.33 -14.15 19.95
C ILE A 41 -2.77 -13.25 18.83
N PRO A 42 -3.21 -12.00 18.65
CA PRO A 42 -2.60 -11.09 17.67
C PRO A 42 -1.08 -10.94 17.86
N THR A 43 -0.60 -10.71 19.08
CA THR A 43 0.84 -10.55 19.35
C THR A 43 1.62 -11.80 19.00
N ASN A 44 1.10 -12.99 19.31
CA ASN A 44 1.74 -14.26 18.96
C ASN A 44 1.84 -14.41 17.43
N ILE A 45 0.77 -14.19 16.70
CA ILE A 45 0.76 -14.32 15.24
C ILE A 45 1.69 -13.30 14.58
N ILE A 46 1.68 -12.06 15.03
CA ILE A 46 2.61 -11.01 14.54
C ILE A 46 4.07 -11.41 14.77
N SER A 47 4.38 -12.04 15.91
CA SER A 47 5.75 -12.48 16.23
C SER A 47 6.23 -13.68 15.40
N ILE A 48 5.31 -14.55 14.99
CA ILE A 48 5.63 -15.76 14.21
C ILE A 48 5.73 -15.44 12.72
N THR A 49 4.90 -14.54 12.20
CA THR A 49 4.81 -14.21 10.78
C THR A 49 5.86 -13.17 10.34
N ASP A 50 6.06 -13.03 9.02
CA ASP A 50 6.99 -12.05 8.43
C ASP A 50 6.37 -10.66 8.24
N GLY A 51 5.36 -10.36 8.97
CA GLY A 51 4.66 -9.08 8.94
C GLY A 51 3.15 -9.24 9.08
N GLN A 52 2.44 -8.13 9.02
CA GLN A 52 0.98 -8.09 9.11
C GLN A 52 0.39 -7.05 8.18
N ILE A 53 -0.80 -7.33 7.69
CA ILE A 53 -1.68 -6.36 7.04
C ILE A 53 -2.75 -5.98 8.07
N TYR A 54 -2.74 -4.74 8.52
CA TYR A 54 -3.66 -4.24 9.54
C TYR A 54 -4.88 -3.60 8.89
N LEU A 55 -6.05 -4.18 9.11
CA LEU A 55 -7.34 -3.65 8.65
C LEU A 55 -7.98 -2.83 9.76
N GLU A 56 -8.44 -1.63 9.43
CA GLU A 56 -8.97 -0.67 10.39
C GLU A 56 -10.42 -0.33 10.09
N SER A 57 -11.30 -0.54 11.07
CA SER A 57 -12.74 -0.29 10.93
C SER A 57 -13.04 1.18 10.63
N GLN A 58 -12.25 2.11 11.16
CA GLN A 58 -12.43 3.54 10.89
C GLN A 58 -12.21 3.87 9.42
N LEU A 59 -11.18 3.32 8.78
CA LEU A 59 -10.93 3.49 7.35
C LEU A 59 -12.08 2.90 6.52
N PHE A 60 -12.56 1.71 6.90
CA PHE A 60 -13.69 1.07 6.24
C PHE A 60 -14.96 1.94 6.28
N ASN A 61 -15.29 2.48 7.46
CA ASN A 61 -16.44 3.36 7.66
C ASN A 61 -16.30 4.69 6.92
N SER A 62 -15.05 5.15 6.70
CA SER A 62 -14.74 6.33 5.90
C SER A 62 -14.68 6.06 4.40
N SER A 63 -15.18 4.91 3.94
CA SER A 63 -15.19 4.48 2.53
C SER A 63 -13.80 4.35 1.89
N ILE A 64 -12.76 4.16 2.70
CA ILE A 64 -11.41 3.83 2.22
C ILE A 64 -11.31 2.31 2.12
N ARG A 65 -11.28 1.79 0.90
CA ARG A 65 -11.22 0.36 0.61
C ARG A 65 -10.14 0.05 -0.42
N PRO A 66 -9.24 -0.93 -0.13
CA PRO A 66 -9.16 -1.73 1.09
C PRO A 66 -8.82 -0.88 2.32
N ALA A 67 -9.39 -1.26 3.47
CA ALA A 67 -9.25 -0.51 4.74
C ALA A 67 -7.91 -0.81 5.43
N ILE A 68 -6.81 -0.74 4.68
CA ILE A 68 -5.46 -1.09 5.13
C ILE A 68 -4.80 0.13 5.75
N ASN A 69 -4.42 0.01 7.02
CA ASN A 69 -3.57 1.01 7.66
C ASN A 69 -2.10 0.77 7.28
N ALA A 70 -1.58 1.55 6.33
CA ALA A 70 -0.20 1.44 5.85
C ALA A 70 0.86 1.77 6.92
N GLY A 71 0.51 2.53 7.97
CA GLY A 71 1.40 2.87 9.08
C GLY A 71 1.63 1.69 10.03
N LEU A 72 0.56 0.96 10.34
CA LEU A 72 0.59 -0.20 11.24
C LEU A 72 0.90 -1.51 10.53
N SER A 73 0.76 -1.54 9.20
CA SER A 73 1.12 -2.70 8.39
C SER A 73 2.63 -2.77 8.19
N VAL A 74 3.18 -3.95 8.38
CA VAL A 74 4.62 -4.21 8.27
C VAL A 74 4.85 -5.43 7.39
N SER A 75 5.87 -5.37 6.53
CA SER A 75 6.40 -6.53 5.84
C SER A 75 7.92 -6.57 6.06
N ARG A 76 8.41 -7.68 6.60
CA ARG A 76 9.85 -7.88 6.84
C ARG A 76 10.60 -8.26 5.57
N VAL A 77 9.93 -8.93 4.64
CA VAL A 77 10.52 -9.48 3.41
C VAL A 77 9.98 -8.84 2.12
N GLY A 78 8.83 -8.16 2.18
CA GLY A 78 8.16 -7.62 0.99
C GLY A 78 8.99 -6.62 0.20
N GLY A 79 9.88 -5.88 0.85
CA GLY A 79 10.80 -4.97 0.18
C GLY A 79 11.77 -5.65 -0.78
N ASP A 80 12.12 -6.90 -0.53
CA ASP A 80 13.03 -7.68 -1.39
C ASP A 80 12.27 -8.34 -2.56
N ALA A 81 10.97 -8.51 -2.43
CA ALA A 81 10.10 -8.98 -3.50
C ALA A 81 9.70 -7.90 -4.50
N GLN A 82 9.84 -6.62 -4.15
CA GLN A 82 9.56 -5.49 -5.04
C GLN A 82 10.68 -5.30 -6.06
N ASN A 83 10.32 -4.91 -7.30
CA ASN A 83 11.33 -4.40 -8.21
C ASN A 83 11.89 -3.04 -7.68
N ALA A 84 13.06 -2.66 -8.17
CA ALA A 84 13.78 -1.48 -7.65
C ALA A 84 12.99 -0.17 -7.85
N VAL A 85 12.22 -0.06 -8.94
CA VAL A 85 11.38 1.11 -9.24
C VAL A 85 10.24 1.22 -8.24
N MET A 86 9.49 0.14 -8.03
CA MET A 86 8.39 0.10 -7.06
C MET A 86 8.89 0.37 -5.64
N LYS A 87 10.02 -0.23 -5.25
CA LYS A 87 10.62 -0.04 -3.90
C LYS A 87 10.92 1.43 -3.62
N LYS A 88 11.45 2.15 -4.62
CA LYS A 88 11.75 3.58 -4.50
C LYS A 88 10.47 4.43 -4.37
N ILE A 89 9.47 4.19 -5.22
CA ILE A 89 8.23 4.95 -5.25
C ILE A 89 7.37 4.66 -4.00
N ALA A 90 7.23 3.40 -3.63
CA ALA A 90 6.43 3.01 -2.46
C ALA A 90 6.98 3.58 -1.15
N GLY A 91 8.31 3.75 -1.03
CA GLY A 91 8.94 4.38 0.13
C GLY A 91 8.51 5.83 0.31
N SER A 92 8.57 6.63 -0.75
CA SER A 92 8.15 8.04 -0.73
C SER A 92 6.64 8.19 -0.49
N LEU A 93 5.83 7.32 -1.08
CA LEU A 93 4.38 7.31 -0.91
C LEU A 93 3.97 7.02 0.54
N LYS A 94 4.65 6.08 1.21
CA LYS A 94 4.40 5.76 2.62
C LYS A 94 4.68 6.97 3.54
N ILE A 95 5.74 7.72 3.27
CA ILE A 95 6.08 8.94 4.03
C ILE A 95 5.00 10.00 3.78
N ALA A 96 4.60 10.23 2.54
CA ALA A 96 3.56 11.20 2.19
C ALA A 96 2.21 10.88 2.85
N LEU A 97 1.84 9.59 2.92
CA LEU A 97 0.63 9.16 3.64
C LEU A 97 0.70 9.40 5.14
N ALA A 98 1.87 9.19 5.76
CA ALA A 98 2.05 9.45 7.18
C ALA A 98 1.89 10.95 7.47
N GLN A 99 2.54 11.82 6.68
CA GLN A 99 2.41 13.27 6.76
C GLN A 99 0.97 13.74 6.55
N TYR A 100 0.28 13.18 5.53
CA TYR A 100 -1.12 13.51 5.28
C TYR A 100 -2.01 13.21 6.49
N ARG A 101 -1.85 12.04 7.12
CA ARG A 101 -2.65 11.66 8.29
C ARG A 101 -2.44 12.60 9.47
N GLU A 102 -1.20 13.02 9.69
CA GLU A 102 -0.85 13.98 10.73
C GLU A 102 -1.52 15.33 10.44
N ILE A 103 -1.35 15.88 9.23
CA ILE A 103 -1.95 17.15 8.84
C ILE A 103 -3.49 17.07 8.87
N ALA A 104 -4.08 15.98 8.38
CA ALA A 104 -5.53 15.79 8.37
C ALA A 104 -6.14 15.80 9.78
N SER A 105 -5.43 15.24 10.77
CA SER A 105 -5.88 15.29 12.17
C SER A 105 -5.86 16.71 12.73
N PHE A 106 -4.84 17.51 12.40
CA PHE A 106 -4.74 18.91 12.80
C PHE A 106 -5.77 19.81 12.08
N SER A 107 -6.03 19.54 10.81
CA SER A 107 -6.95 20.37 10.01
C SER A 107 -8.40 20.31 10.50
N GLN A 108 -8.78 19.28 11.25
CA GLN A 108 -10.08 19.21 11.91
C GLN A 108 -10.21 20.18 13.11
N LEU A 109 -9.09 20.62 13.66
CA LEU A 109 -9.05 21.49 14.83
C LEU A 109 -8.74 22.96 14.48
N SER A 110 -8.20 23.23 13.29
CA SER A 110 -7.79 24.57 12.85
C SER A 110 -8.39 24.91 11.50
N SER A 111 -9.07 26.05 11.42
CA SER A 111 -9.65 26.57 10.18
C SER A 111 -8.65 27.29 9.28
N ASP A 112 -7.53 27.77 9.83
CA ASP A 112 -6.51 28.55 9.12
C ASP A 112 -5.25 27.74 8.87
N LEU A 113 -5.23 27.03 7.73
CA LEU A 113 -4.04 26.38 7.22
C LEU A 113 -3.31 27.30 6.24
N ASP A 114 -1.98 27.34 6.33
CA ASP A 114 -1.14 28.02 5.35
C ASP A 114 -1.24 27.33 3.95
N PRO A 115 -0.88 28.04 2.86
CA PRO A 115 -1.00 27.51 1.50
C PRO A 115 -0.22 26.23 1.25
N VAL A 116 0.95 26.05 1.88
CA VAL A 116 1.81 24.86 1.71
C VAL A 116 1.14 23.65 2.35
N THR A 117 0.64 23.81 3.57
CA THR A 117 -0.09 22.76 4.30
C THR A 117 -1.37 22.36 3.57
N LYS A 118 -2.10 23.34 2.98
CA LYS A 118 -3.27 23.07 2.13
C LYS A 118 -2.90 22.21 0.91
N ALA A 119 -1.83 22.57 0.21
CA ALA A 119 -1.36 21.80 -0.95
C ALA A 119 -0.95 20.35 -0.57
N GLN A 120 -0.29 20.18 0.56
CA GLN A 120 0.06 18.85 1.08
C GLN A 120 -1.19 18.02 1.44
N LEU A 121 -2.19 18.66 2.03
CA LEU A 121 -3.47 18.02 2.37
C LEU A 121 -4.20 17.55 1.10
N GLU A 122 -4.30 18.40 0.08
CA GLU A 122 -4.94 18.06 -1.19
C GLU A 122 -4.21 16.94 -1.92
N ARG A 123 -2.87 16.96 -1.94
CA ARG A 123 -2.08 15.86 -2.49
C ARG A 123 -2.30 14.56 -1.72
N GLY A 124 -2.31 14.62 -0.40
CA GLY A 124 -2.59 13.46 0.45
C GLY A 124 -3.96 12.84 0.20
N LYS A 125 -5.00 13.65 -0.01
CA LYS A 125 -6.33 13.16 -0.42
C LYS A 125 -6.26 12.40 -1.75
N LYS A 126 -5.52 12.93 -2.73
CA LYS A 126 -5.34 12.27 -4.04
C LYS A 126 -4.58 10.96 -3.93
N ILE A 127 -3.56 10.90 -3.07
CA ILE A 127 -2.86 9.64 -2.76
C ILE A 127 -3.83 8.61 -2.20
N VAL A 128 -4.65 9.00 -1.23
CA VAL A 128 -5.65 8.09 -0.64
C VAL A 128 -6.65 7.61 -1.69
N GLU A 129 -7.07 8.48 -2.61
CA GLU A 129 -8.02 8.14 -3.67
C GLU A 129 -7.42 7.13 -4.66
N ILE A 130 -6.20 7.35 -5.12
CA ILE A 130 -5.48 6.43 -6.03
C ILE A 130 -5.19 5.06 -5.37
N LEU A 131 -5.09 5.01 -4.06
CA LEU A 131 -4.89 3.75 -3.33
C LEU A 131 -6.18 2.97 -3.10
N LYS A 132 -7.35 3.55 -3.35
CA LYS A 132 -8.60 2.80 -3.31
C LYS A 132 -8.64 1.81 -4.47
N GLN A 133 -9.09 0.61 -4.18
CA GLN A 133 -9.16 -0.47 -5.16
C GLN A 133 -10.52 -1.15 -5.08
N GLU A 134 -11.11 -1.35 -6.24
CA GLU A 134 -12.36 -2.07 -6.35
C GLU A 134 -12.19 -3.55 -5.98
N ARG A 135 -13.26 -4.14 -5.49
CA ARG A 135 -13.26 -5.56 -5.14
C ARG A 135 -13.04 -6.41 -6.39
N VAL A 136 -12.12 -7.39 -6.30
CA VAL A 136 -11.82 -8.32 -7.39
C VAL A 136 -11.28 -7.62 -8.67
N SER A 137 -10.67 -6.45 -8.50
CA SER A 137 -10.07 -5.68 -9.60
C SER A 137 -8.59 -5.43 -9.32
N PRO A 138 -7.71 -6.43 -9.56
CA PRO A 138 -6.27 -6.26 -9.34
C PRO A 138 -5.68 -5.30 -10.38
N VAL A 139 -4.80 -4.41 -9.90
CA VAL A 139 -4.05 -3.48 -10.75
C VAL A 139 -2.66 -4.04 -11.02
N SER A 140 -2.22 -4.02 -12.28
CA SER A 140 -0.90 -4.54 -12.67
C SER A 140 0.24 -3.73 -12.05
N ILE A 141 1.40 -4.36 -11.82
CA ILE A 141 2.58 -3.66 -11.24
C ILE A 141 2.99 -2.45 -12.09
N PRO A 142 3.08 -2.52 -13.42
CA PRO A 142 3.39 -1.35 -14.25
C PRO A 142 2.41 -0.20 -14.05
N SER A 143 1.11 -0.49 -14.05
CA SER A 143 0.07 0.52 -13.82
C SER A 143 0.19 1.16 -12.44
N GLN A 144 0.45 0.36 -11.39
CA GLN A 144 0.70 0.87 -10.05
C GLN A 144 1.92 1.81 -10.02
N ILE A 145 3.02 1.45 -10.67
CA ILE A 145 4.24 2.28 -10.74
C ILE A 145 3.92 3.65 -11.32
N ILE A 146 3.21 3.70 -12.46
CA ILE A 146 2.89 4.95 -13.14
C ILE A 146 1.93 5.80 -12.30
N LEU A 147 0.87 5.22 -11.75
CA LEU A 147 -0.09 5.92 -10.91
C LEU A 147 0.58 6.51 -9.66
N PHE A 148 1.42 5.73 -8.98
CA PHE A 148 2.14 6.19 -7.80
C PHE A 148 3.20 7.24 -8.13
N TYR A 149 3.87 7.10 -9.27
CA TYR A 149 4.80 8.10 -9.76
C TYR A 149 4.08 9.42 -10.06
N ALA A 150 2.95 9.37 -10.76
CA ALA A 150 2.17 10.54 -11.13
C ALA A 150 1.68 11.31 -9.89
N VAL A 151 1.13 10.63 -8.88
CA VAL A 151 0.65 11.29 -7.67
C VAL A 151 1.79 11.83 -6.80
N SER A 152 2.94 11.15 -6.77
CA SER A 152 4.10 11.58 -5.97
C SER A 152 4.81 12.79 -6.56
N ASN A 153 4.80 12.95 -7.89
CA ASN A 153 5.51 14.02 -8.61
C ASN A 153 4.60 15.16 -9.10
N SER A 154 3.45 15.36 -8.47
CA SER A 154 2.57 16.52 -8.73
C SER A 154 1.87 16.53 -10.09
N PHE A 155 1.95 15.47 -10.90
CA PHE A 155 1.25 15.42 -12.19
C PHE A 155 -0.27 15.48 -12.06
N LEU A 156 -0.79 15.12 -10.89
CA LEU A 156 -2.22 15.11 -10.60
C LEU A 156 -2.71 16.37 -9.89
N ASP A 157 -1.85 17.36 -9.61
CA ASP A 157 -2.21 18.52 -8.80
C ASP A 157 -3.38 19.33 -9.40
N ASN A 158 -3.48 19.37 -10.73
CA ASN A 158 -4.54 20.08 -11.47
C ASN A 158 -5.78 19.22 -11.79
N ILE A 159 -5.80 17.95 -11.39
CA ILE A 159 -6.94 17.06 -11.64
C ILE A 159 -7.85 17.08 -10.41
N ALA A 160 -9.16 17.24 -10.62
CA ALA A 160 -10.14 17.15 -9.53
C ALA A 160 -10.21 15.73 -8.97
N ILE A 161 -10.54 15.59 -7.69
CA ILE A 161 -10.58 14.26 -7.03
C ILE A 161 -11.61 13.36 -7.71
N GLU A 162 -12.72 13.91 -8.16
CA GLU A 162 -13.80 13.21 -8.84
C GLU A 162 -13.36 12.62 -10.19
N ASP A 163 -12.37 13.24 -10.85
CA ASP A 163 -11.84 12.80 -12.14
C ASP A 163 -10.69 11.80 -12.04
N LEU A 164 -10.15 11.57 -10.84
CA LEU A 164 -9.01 10.66 -10.63
C LEU A 164 -9.33 9.23 -11.10
N LYS A 165 -10.56 8.78 -10.92
CA LYS A 165 -10.95 7.44 -11.38
C LYS A 165 -10.95 7.30 -12.89
N ILE A 166 -11.34 8.35 -13.59
CA ILE A 166 -11.28 8.41 -15.06
C ILE A 166 -9.81 8.38 -15.52
N PHE A 167 -8.95 9.16 -14.85
CA PHE A 167 -7.52 9.17 -15.11
C PHE A 167 -6.89 7.77 -14.88
N GLU A 168 -7.18 7.14 -13.73
CA GLU A 168 -6.70 5.81 -13.39
C GLU A 168 -7.06 4.78 -14.47
N ASN A 169 -8.33 4.72 -14.86
CA ASN A 169 -8.80 3.80 -15.90
C ASN A 169 -8.08 4.04 -17.23
N ARG A 170 -7.88 5.30 -17.60
CA ARG A 170 -7.17 5.65 -18.83
C ARG A 170 -5.71 5.22 -18.81
N VAL A 171 -5.02 5.38 -17.68
CA VAL A 171 -3.64 4.91 -17.50
C VAL A 171 -3.57 3.39 -17.61
N ILE A 172 -4.48 2.66 -16.98
CA ILE A 172 -4.53 1.21 -17.03
C ILE A 172 -4.73 0.73 -18.48
N GLU A 173 -5.69 1.32 -19.21
CA GLU A 173 -5.95 1.00 -20.62
C GLU A 173 -4.72 1.23 -21.50
N LEU A 174 -4.03 2.37 -21.33
CA LEU A 174 -2.83 2.71 -22.09
C LEU A 174 -1.70 1.71 -21.82
N ILE A 175 -1.43 1.40 -20.56
CA ILE A 175 -0.36 0.47 -20.17
C ILE A 175 -0.67 -0.96 -20.64
N ASP A 176 -1.92 -1.37 -20.58
CA ASP A 176 -2.29 -2.71 -21.08
C ASP A 176 -2.18 -2.82 -22.60
N GLY A 177 -2.29 -1.71 -23.33
CA GLY A 177 -2.08 -1.63 -24.78
C GLY A 177 -0.60 -1.56 -25.21
N GLU A 178 0.31 -1.13 -24.32
CA GLU A 178 1.74 -0.91 -24.63
C GLU A 178 2.65 -1.96 -23.99
N GLY A 179 2.84 -3.10 -24.64
CA GLY A 179 3.64 -4.21 -24.12
C GLY A 179 5.10 -3.85 -23.84
N ASP A 180 5.74 -3.05 -24.69
CA ASP A 180 7.16 -2.67 -24.55
C ASP A 180 7.41 -1.82 -23.28
N LEU A 181 6.55 -0.86 -22.98
CA LEU A 181 6.64 -0.04 -21.77
C LEU A 181 6.40 -0.89 -20.53
N LYS A 182 5.44 -1.81 -20.58
CA LYS A 182 5.11 -2.73 -19.50
C LYS A 182 6.32 -3.60 -19.12
N ASP A 183 6.98 -4.18 -20.12
CA ASP A 183 8.17 -5.02 -19.91
C ASP A 183 9.36 -4.21 -19.37
N LYS A 184 9.58 -3.02 -19.88
CA LYS A 184 10.61 -2.10 -19.38
C LYS A 184 10.40 -1.72 -17.92
N LEU A 185 9.17 -1.43 -17.50
CA LEU A 185 8.85 -1.07 -16.10
C LEU A 185 9.03 -2.25 -15.12
N VAL A 186 8.78 -3.48 -15.57
CA VAL A 186 8.93 -4.67 -14.74
C VAL A 186 10.40 -5.08 -14.61
N THR A 187 11.17 -5.01 -15.71
CA THR A 187 12.56 -5.51 -15.79
C THR A 187 13.60 -4.47 -15.39
N SER A 188 13.24 -3.18 -15.40
CA SER A 188 14.16 -2.10 -15.10
C SER A 188 14.58 -2.10 -13.63
N ASN A 189 15.90 -2.06 -13.40
CA ASN A 189 16.49 -1.90 -12.08
C ASN A 189 16.58 -0.44 -11.61
N LYS A 190 16.23 0.53 -12.46
CA LYS A 190 16.25 1.97 -12.15
C LYS A 190 15.18 2.70 -12.93
N LEU A 191 14.63 3.73 -12.32
CA LEU A 191 13.83 4.73 -13.03
C LEU A 191 14.81 5.60 -13.84
N THR A 192 14.91 5.37 -15.14
CA THR A 192 15.75 6.16 -16.04
C THR A 192 14.95 7.33 -16.62
N ASP A 193 15.66 8.39 -17.05
CA ASP A 193 15.00 9.55 -17.67
C ASP A 193 14.19 9.17 -18.91
N GLU A 194 14.61 8.12 -19.62
CA GLU A 194 13.88 7.53 -20.77
C GLU A 194 12.54 6.88 -20.41
N LEU A 195 12.35 6.48 -19.15
CA LEU A 195 11.09 5.93 -18.65
C LEU A 195 10.17 7.02 -18.06
N ILE A 196 10.73 8.23 -17.86
CA ILE A 196 10.01 9.39 -17.28
C ILE A 196 9.48 10.29 -18.39
N THR A 197 10.14 10.33 -19.55
CA THR A 197 9.74 11.08 -20.76
C THR A 197 8.80 10.29 -21.64
#